data_12ea12d9df4312a9c9667743406df8f2
#
_entry.id   12ea12d9df4312a9c9667743406df8f2
#
_cell.length_a   1.000
_cell.length_b   1.000
_cell.length_c   1.000
_cell.angle_alpha   90.00
_cell.angle_beta   90.00
_cell.angle_gamma   90.00
#
_symmetry.space_group_name_H-M   'P 1'
#
loop_
_entity.id
_entity.type
_entity.pdbx_description
1 polymer ?
#
loop_
_entity_poly.entity_id
_entity_poly.type
_entity_poly.pdbx_seq_one_letter_code
_entity_poly.pdbx_strand_id
1 'polypeptide(L)'
;DQAQGPFTNPLPASAFGNVQNNSETWTKTTFRVVADYKFTDDVMAYASFATGFVAGGFSETCGSPSFCAAYDAEENENIEFGLKADLFDGTMRLNAAYFNTTYESLQRDTVVTIKDAAGNDFQETQAVNVGESTAQGIEIEMQWAVTDNMRIDGNLGWLDHEYDDYRPGINPGDLGISGAGGQINPDLSGLEVPFSP
;
A
#
# COMPACT_ATOMS: atom_id res chain seq x y z
N ASP A 1 12.42 -17.19 5.42
CA ASP A 1 13.74 -17.37 4.81
C ASP A 1 13.62 -18.08 3.49
N GLN A 2 13.40 -17.34 2.41
CA GLN A 2 13.55 -17.84 1.05
C GLN A 2 14.69 -17.05 0.40
N ALA A 3 15.91 -17.54 0.56
CA ALA A 3 17.05 -17.07 -0.22
C ALA A 3 16.77 -17.40 -1.69
N GLN A 4 16.39 -16.41 -2.50
CA GLN A 4 16.42 -16.57 -3.94
C GLN A 4 17.88 -16.66 -4.38
N GLY A 5 18.26 -17.80 -4.94
CA GLY A 5 19.57 -18.00 -5.52
C GLY A 5 19.81 -17.08 -6.71
N PRO A 6 21.07 -16.85 -7.09
CA PRO A 6 21.42 -15.94 -8.16
C PRO A 6 20.80 -16.38 -9.49
N PHE A 7 19.98 -15.51 -10.10
CA PHE A 7 19.55 -15.68 -11.49
C PHE A 7 20.78 -15.57 -12.39
N THR A 8 21.25 -16.70 -12.91
CA THR A 8 22.25 -16.69 -13.96
C THR A 8 21.56 -16.50 -15.31
N ASN A 9 21.64 -15.29 -15.85
CA ASN A 9 21.13 -14.99 -17.18
C ASN A 9 22.06 -15.60 -18.24
N PRO A 10 21.60 -16.48 -19.14
CA PRO A 10 22.42 -17.09 -20.19
C PRO A 10 22.74 -16.13 -21.36
N LEU A 11 22.29 -14.89 -21.34
CA LEU A 11 22.59 -13.93 -22.40
C LEU A 11 23.92 -13.25 -22.14
N PRO A 12 24.70 -12.93 -23.22
CA PRO A 12 26.01 -12.31 -23.05
C PRO A 12 25.88 -10.94 -22.36
N ALA A 13 26.77 -10.66 -21.41
CA ALA A 13 26.82 -9.44 -20.60
C ALA A 13 26.85 -8.13 -21.42
N SER A 14 27.03 -8.20 -22.73
CA SER A 14 26.98 -7.05 -23.65
C SER A 14 25.57 -6.70 -24.13
N ALA A 15 24.57 -7.56 -23.87
CA ALA A 15 23.19 -7.30 -24.28
C ALA A 15 22.37 -6.56 -23.19
N PHE A 16 22.79 -6.66 -21.96
CA PHE A 16 22.22 -5.94 -20.83
C PHE A 16 23.38 -5.28 -20.08
N GLY A 17 23.37 -3.97 -19.98
CA GLY A 17 24.40 -3.24 -19.23
C GLY A 17 24.67 -3.89 -17.88
N ASN A 18 25.84 -3.68 -17.32
CA ASN A 18 26.40 -4.28 -16.11
C ASN A 18 25.36 -4.86 -15.15
N VAL A 19 25.32 -6.20 -15.01
CA VAL A 19 24.58 -6.86 -13.93
C VAL A 19 25.19 -6.38 -12.62
N GLN A 20 24.51 -5.49 -11.92
CA GLN A 20 24.92 -5.07 -10.60
C GLN A 20 24.38 -6.09 -9.59
N ASN A 21 25.27 -6.65 -8.79
CA ASN A 21 24.87 -7.42 -7.60
C ASN A 21 24.59 -6.42 -6.48
N ASN A 22 23.36 -5.95 -6.41
CA ASN A 22 22.88 -5.11 -5.31
C ASN A 22 22.35 -6.00 -4.20
N SER A 23 22.68 -5.66 -2.98
CA SER A 23 22.17 -6.34 -1.79
C SER A 23 21.90 -5.31 -0.72
N GLU A 24 20.69 -5.29 -0.21
CA GLU A 24 20.28 -4.45 0.90
C GLU A 24 19.39 -5.27 1.86
N THR A 25 19.32 -4.84 3.10
CA THR A 25 18.54 -5.53 4.14
C THR A 25 17.64 -4.54 4.85
N TRP A 26 16.35 -4.77 4.77
CA TRP A 26 15.34 -3.99 5.48
C TRP A 26 14.87 -4.77 6.70
N THR A 27 14.93 -4.13 7.86
CA THR A 27 14.49 -4.74 9.12
C THR A 27 13.65 -3.73 9.90
N LYS A 28 12.46 -4.14 10.28
CA LYS A 28 11.57 -3.34 11.12
C LYS A 28 10.93 -4.22 12.19
N THR A 29 10.80 -3.69 13.39
CA THR A 29 9.99 -4.33 14.42
C THR A 29 8.56 -3.83 14.32
N THR A 30 7.63 -4.75 14.09
CA THR A 30 6.20 -4.47 14.08
C THR A 30 5.54 -5.02 15.33
N PHE A 31 4.49 -4.36 15.79
CA PHE A 31 3.75 -4.79 16.96
C PHE A 31 2.26 -4.45 16.84
N ARG A 32 1.46 -5.11 17.66
CA ARG A 32 0.04 -4.81 17.83
C ARG A 32 -0.27 -4.76 19.32
N VAL A 33 -1.01 -3.72 19.72
CA VAL A 33 -1.57 -3.58 21.07
C VAL A 33 -3.07 -3.50 20.94
N VAL A 34 -3.78 -4.27 21.76
CA VAL A 34 -5.24 -4.26 21.81
C VAL A 34 -5.67 -4.10 23.26
N ALA A 35 -6.63 -3.24 23.46
CA ALA A 35 -7.35 -3.11 24.74
C ALA A 35 -8.84 -3.29 24.48
N ASP A 36 -9.49 -4.13 25.27
CA ASP A 36 -10.93 -4.34 25.22
C ASP A 36 -11.56 -4.12 26.59
N TYR A 37 -12.82 -3.72 26.57
CA TYR A 37 -13.61 -3.49 27.77
C TYR A 37 -15.04 -3.98 27.56
N LYS A 38 -15.48 -4.84 28.46
CA LYS A 38 -16.86 -5.33 28.52
C LYS A 38 -17.70 -4.41 29.40
N PHE A 39 -18.65 -3.72 28.81
CA PHE A 39 -19.62 -2.92 29.54
C PHE A 39 -20.69 -3.78 30.20
N THR A 40 -21.08 -4.86 29.51
CA THR A 40 -21.98 -5.91 29.96
C THR A 40 -21.50 -7.26 29.44
N ASP A 41 -22.19 -8.34 29.75
CA ASP A 41 -21.88 -9.65 29.17
C ASP A 41 -22.10 -9.66 27.64
N ASP A 42 -22.96 -8.80 27.14
CA ASP A 42 -23.42 -8.76 25.76
C ASP A 42 -22.78 -7.59 24.95
N VAL A 43 -22.10 -6.65 25.60
CA VAL A 43 -21.54 -5.45 24.93
C VAL A 43 -20.09 -5.23 25.30
N MET A 44 -19.25 -5.19 24.29
CA MET A 44 -17.80 -4.98 24.40
C MET A 44 -17.35 -3.91 23.42
N ALA A 45 -16.50 -2.99 23.84
CA ALA A 45 -15.71 -2.14 22.95
C ALA A 45 -14.24 -2.52 22.98
N TYR A 46 -13.54 -2.22 21.91
CA TYR A 46 -12.10 -2.39 21.84
C TYR A 46 -11.43 -1.23 21.10
N ALA A 47 -10.16 -1.06 21.36
CA ALA A 47 -9.26 -0.21 20.61
C ALA A 47 -8.00 -1.02 20.28
N SER A 48 -7.48 -0.87 19.07
CA SER A 48 -6.21 -1.46 18.69
C SER A 48 -5.31 -0.44 18.00
N PHE A 49 -4.00 -0.62 18.19
CA PHE A 49 -2.95 0.05 17.44
C PHE A 49 -2.02 -1.03 16.90
N ALA A 50 -1.69 -0.94 15.63
CA ALA A 50 -0.80 -1.89 14.96
C ALA A 50 0.13 -1.17 14.01
N THR A 51 1.35 -1.69 13.87
CA THR A 51 2.30 -1.25 12.85
C THR A 51 2.61 -2.39 11.91
N GLY A 52 2.86 -2.07 10.65
CA GLY A 52 3.28 -3.03 9.65
C GLY A 52 4.34 -2.45 8.72
N PHE A 53 4.96 -3.30 7.91
CA PHE A 53 5.87 -2.83 6.88
C PHE A 53 5.94 -3.82 5.72
N VAL A 54 6.27 -3.29 4.54
CA VAL A 54 6.66 -4.06 3.36
C VAL A 54 8.11 -3.72 3.07
N ALA A 55 8.97 -4.72 2.92
CA ALA A 55 10.39 -4.49 2.65
C ALA A 55 10.58 -3.70 1.35
N GLY A 56 11.60 -2.88 1.30
CA GLY A 56 12.08 -2.29 0.06
C GLY A 56 12.64 -3.33 -0.89
N GLY A 57 13.15 -2.89 -2.02
CA GLY A 57 13.67 -3.78 -3.04
C GLY A 57 14.45 -3.04 -4.12
N PHE A 58 14.62 -3.73 -5.23
CA PHE A 58 15.24 -3.20 -6.44
C PHE A 58 14.29 -3.43 -7.59
N SER A 59 14.17 -2.48 -8.50
CA SER A 59 13.39 -2.67 -9.72
C SER A 59 13.99 -3.80 -10.56
N GLU A 60 13.13 -4.66 -11.11
CA GLU A 60 13.55 -5.85 -11.87
C GLU A 60 14.27 -5.49 -13.18
N THR A 61 13.96 -4.34 -13.74
CA THR A 61 14.53 -3.82 -14.96
C THR A 61 15.37 -2.59 -14.65
N CYS A 62 16.64 -2.62 -15.06
CA CYS A 62 17.58 -1.54 -14.86
C CYS A 62 18.35 -1.28 -16.14
N GLY A 63 17.82 -0.45 -17.02
CA GLY A 63 18.47 -0.07 -18.27
C GLY A 63 19.72 0.80 -18.10
N SER A 64 19.93 1.37 -16.91
CA SER A 64 21.10 2.19 -16.57
C SER A 64 21.46 2.02 -15.10
N PRO A 65 22.76 1.98 -14.74
CA PRO A 65 23.21 1.87 -13.34
C PRO A 65 22.65 2.96 -12.41
N SER A 66 22.36 4.15 -12.93
CA SER A 66 21.76 5.24 -12.15
C SER A 66 20.30 5.01 -11.77
N PHE A 67 19.63 4.05 -12.39
CA PHE A 67 18.22 3.72 -12.14
C PHE A 67 18.04 2.41 -11.37
N CYS A 68 19.12 1.72 -11.02
CA CYS A 68 19.08 0.52 -10.18
C CYS A 68 19.17 0.84 -8.70
N ALA A 69 18.74 2.03 -8.27
CA ALA A 69 18.67 2.35 -6.85
C ALA A 69 17.64 1.47 -6.15
N ALA A 70 17.94 1.14 -4.90
CA ALA A 70 16.95 0.52 -4.04
C ALA A 70 15.82 1.51 -3.79
N TYR A 71 14.59 0.99 -3.70
CA TYR A 71 13.48 1.72 -3.10
C TYR A 71 13.32 1.29 -1.64
N ASP A 72 12.90 2.22 -0.81
CA ASP A 72 12.79 2.04 0.63
C ASP A 72 11.56 1.20 1.01
N ALA A 73 11.57 0.71 2.25
CA ALA A 73 10.43 0.01 2.83
C ALA A 73 9.22 0.95 2.94
N GLU A 74 8.03 0.41 2.66
CA GLU A 74 6.76 1.03 2.98
C GLU A 74 6.35 0.66 4.41
N GLU A 75 5.91 1.61 5.19
CA GLU A 75 5.47 1.41 6.57
C GLU A 75 3.99 1.79 6.69
N ASN A 76 3.30 1.16 7.63
CA ASN A 76 1.95 1.57 7.98
C ASN A 76 1.71 1.54 9.49
N GLU A 77 0.80 2.44 9.90
CA GLU A 77 0.24 2.50 11.23
C GLU A 77 -1.28 2.44 11.14
N ASN A 78 -1.89 1.57 11.93
CA ASN A 78 -3.34 1.41 11.97
C ASN A 78 -3.86 1.67 13.39
N ILE A 79 -4.89 2.50 13.48
CA ILE A 79 -5.69 2.69 14.68
C ILE A 79 -7.10 2.20 14.37
N GLU A 80 -7.67 1.37 15.25
CA GLU A 80 -9.00 0.83 15.09
C GLU A 80 -9.77 0.91 16.40
N PHE A 81 -11.02 1.33 16.32
CA PHE A 81 -11.99 1.31 17.42
C PHE A 81 -13.21 0.49 17.01
N GLY A 82 -13.61 -0.43 17.85
CA GLY A 82 -14.73 -1.27 17.52
C GLY A 82 -15.69 -1.52 18.68
N LEU A 83 -16.91 -1.86 18.32
CA LEU A 83 -18.00 -2.25 19.22
C LEU A 83 -18.53 -3.61 18.75
N LYS A 84 -18.73 -4.52 19.70
CA LYS A 84 -19.41 -5.80 19.47
C LYS A 84 -20.56 -5.91 20.45
N ALA A 85 -21.74 -6.22 19.95
CA ALA A 85 -22.93 -6.32 20.75
C ALA A 85 -23.79 -7.53 20.34
N ASP A 86 -24.20 -8.31 21.34
CA ASP A 86 -25.25 -9.29 21.21
C ASP A 86 -26.54 -8.67 21.77
N LEU A 87 -27.53 -8.44 20.93
CA LEU A 87 -28.76 -7.70 21.23
C LEU A 87 -29.99 -8.62 21.18
N PHE A 88 -31.08 -8.20 21.79
CA PHE A 88 -32.35 -8.91 21.77
C PHE A 88 -32.22 -10.38 22.27
N ASP A 89 -31.65 -10.54 23.46
CA ASP A 89 -31.41 -11.85 24.07
C ASP A 89 -30.54 -12.78 23.18
N GLY A 90 -29.54 -12.18 22.48
CA GLY A 90 -28.60 -12.91 21.63
C GLY A 90 -29.13 -13.28 20.24
N THR A 91 -30.33 -12.84 19.87
CA THR A 91 -30.87 -13.10 18.52
C THR A 91 -30.26 -12.22 17.45
N MET A 92 -29.64 -11.10 17.83
CA MET A 92 -28.96 -10.21 16.91
C MET A 92 -27.51 -9.95 17.37
N ARG A 93 -26.56 -10.18 16.48
CA ARG A 93 -25.16 -9.76 16.64
C ARG A 93 -24.86 -8.56 15.74
N LEU A 94 -24.29 -7.53 16.33
CA LEU A 94 -23.85 -6.32 15.65
C LEU A 94 -22.36 -6.09 15.95
N ASN A 95 -21.55 -5.96 14.91
CA ASN A 95 -20.17 -5.50 14.97
C ASN A 95 -20.07 -4.18 14.23
N ALA A 96 -19.41 -3.20 14.80
CA ALA A 96 -19.09 -1.94 14.14
C ALA A 96 -17.62 -1.60 14.42
N ALA A 97 -16.89 -1.16 13.42
CA ALA A 97 -15.51 -0.70 13.54
C ALA A 97 -15.31 0.59 12.76
N TYR A 98 -14.50 1.48 13.32
CA TYR A 98 -13.85 2.58 12.64
C TYR A 98 -12.36 2.31 12.61
N PHE A 99 -11.74 2.52 11.46
CA PHE A 99 -10.30 2.39 11.30
C PHE A 99 -9.71 3.62 10.61
N ASN A 100 -8.43 3.86 10.91
CA ASN A 100 -7.60 4.82 10.22
C ASN A 100 -6.21 4.21 10.06
N THR A 101 -5.76 4.08 8.81
CA THR A 101 -4.45 3.52 8.46
C THR A 101 -3.67 4.56 7.66
N THR A 102 -2.53 4.97 8.19
CA THR A 102 -1.57 5.83 7.48
C THR A 102 -0.49 4.97 6.86
N TYR A 103 -0.14 5.24 5.62
CA TYR A 103 0.95 4.60 4.89
C TYR A 103 2.03 5.64 4.60
N GLU A 104 3.27 5.31 4.94
CA GLU A 104 4.44 6.13 4.67
C GLU A 104 5.35 5.45 3.65
N SER A 105 6.02 6.24 2.82
CA SER A 105 6.94 5.75 1.79
C SER A 105 6.27 4.75 0.83
N LEU A 106 5.05 5.05 0.39
CA LEU A 106 4.26 4.20 -0.51
C LEU A 106 5.08 3.71 -1.70
N GLN A 107 5.10 2.40 -1.90
CA GLN A 107 5.73 1.77 -3.06
C GLN A 107 4.74 1.74 -4.23
N ARG A 108 5.12 2.33 -5.35
CA ARG A 108 4.30 2.33 -6.58
C ARG A 108 5.17 2.07 -7.79
N ASP A 109 4.62 1.31 -8.72
CA ASP A 109 5.20 1.17 -10.03
C ASP A 109 4.90 2.41 -10.86
N THR A 110 5.94 3.04 -11.41
CA THR A 110 5.82 4.19 -12.28
C THR A 110 6.59 3.95 -13.58
N VAL A 111 6.11 4.54 -14.66
CA VAL A 111 6.82 4.51 -15.94
C VAL A 111 7.80 5.67 -15.98
N VAL A 112 9.07 5.34 -16.13
CA VAL A 112 10.16 6.33 -16.28
C VAL A 112 10.71 6.28 -17.69
N THR A 113 11.05 7.45 -18.24
CA THR A 113 11.77 7.52 -19.52
C THR A 113 13.26 7.64 -19.25
N ILE A 114 14.02 6.67 -19.70
CA ILE A 114 15.47 6.61 -19.55
C ILE A 114 16.16 6.63 -20.92
N LYS A 115 17.47 6.95 -20.93
CA LYS A 115 18.28 6.94 -22.17
C LYS A 115 19.16 5.70 -22.19
N ASP A 116 19.15 5.03 -23.35
CA ASP A 116 20.13 3.96 -23.63
C ASP A 116 21.55 4.53 -23.82
N ALA A 117 22.52 3.64 -23.97
CA ALA A 117 23.92 4.04 -24.20
C ALA A 117 24.15 4.80 -25.52
N ALA A 118 23.22 4.74 -26.46
CA ALA A 118 23.21 5.48 -27.72
C ALA A 118 22.50 6.83 -27.62
N GLY A 119 21.87 7.14 -26.45
CA GLY A 119 21.14 8.36 -26.19
C GLY A 119 19.67 8.34 -26.64
N ASN A 120 19.13 7.19 -27.03
CA ASN A 120 17.72 7.07 -27.38
C ASN A 120 16.87 6.94 -26.12
N ASP A 121 15.68 7.53 -26.14
CA ASP A 121 14.72 7.42 -25.07
C ASP A 121 13.99 6.07 -25.16
N PHE A 122 13.83 5.40 -24.02
CA PHE A 122 12.96 4.25 -23.86
C PHE A 122 12.25 4.29 -22.50
N GLN A 123 11.09 3.67 -22.42
CA GLN A 123 10.29 3.63 -21.22
C GLN A 123 10.54 2.33 -20.44
N GLU A 124 10.59 2.46 -19.13
CA GLU A 124 10.79 1.37 -18.20
C GLU A 124 9.86 1.54 -16.99
N THR A 125 9.30 0.46 -16.49
CA THR A 125 8.52 0.48 -15.26
C THR A 125 9.46 0.26 -14.08
N GLN A 126 9.41 1.16 -13.11
CA GLN A 126 10.22 1.09 -11.90
C GLN A 126 9.35 1.26 -10.65
N ALA A 127 9.67 0.49 -9.63
CA ALA A 127 9.14 0.69 -8.29
C ALA A 127 9.88 1.85 -7.63
N VAL A 128 9.12 2.79 -7.09
CA VAL A 128 9.64 3.98 -6.38
C VAL A 128 8.77 4.28 -5.16
N ASN A 129 9.33 4.99 -4.20
CA ASN A 129 8.56 5.52 -3.09
C ASN A 129 7.97 6.88 -3.50
N VAL A 130 6.65 7.03 -3.37
CA VAL A 130 5.92 8.18 -3.95
C VAL A 130 5.26 9.10 -2.94
N GLY A 131 5.35 8.81 -1.65
CA GLY A 131 4.79 9.68 -0.63
C GLY A 131 3.97 8.94 0.42
N GLU A 132 2.86 9.54 0.83
CA GLU A 132 2.04 9.10 1.95
C GLU A 132 0.58 9.00 1.52
N SER A 133 -0.20 8.11 2.18
CA SER A 133 -1.65 8.07 2.04
C SER A 133 -2.33 7.66 3.33
N THR A 134 -3.58 8.09 3.50
CA THR A 134 -4.43 7.72 4.62
C THR A 134 -5.70 7.04 4.12
N ALA A 135 -5.95 5.83 4.64
CA ALA A 135 -7.18 5.09 4.44
C ALA A 135 -7.98 5.08 5.75
N GLN A 136 -9.19 5.63 5.73
CA GLN A 136 -10.08 5.62 6.89
C GLN A 136 -11.46 5.10 6.49
N GLY A 137 -12.15 4.47 7.44
CA GLY A 137 -13.44 3.91 7.11
C GLY A 137 -14.24 3.42 8.29
N ILE A 138 -15.47 3.03 7.97
CA ILE A 138 -16.40 2.41 8.91
C ILE A 138 -16.89 1.11 8.30
N GLU A 139 -16.88 0.07 9.10
CA GLU A 139 -17.43 -1.24 8.76
C GLU A 139 -18.50 -1.61 9.78
N ILE A 140 -19.63 -2.12 9.30
CA ILE A 140 -20.74 -2.60 10.13
C ILE A 140 -21.15 -3.96 9.60
N GLU A 141 -21.21 -4.95 10.49
CA GLU A 141 -21.73 -6.29 10.22
C GLU A 141 -22.90 -6.57 11.14
N MET A 142 -23.97 -7.14 10.60
CA MET A 142 -25.17 -7.53 11.35
C MET A 142 -25.58 -8.96 10.99
N GLN A 143 -25.89 -9.72 12.00
CA GLN A 143 -26.53 -11.02 11.88
C GLN A 143 -27.73 -11.05 12.80
N TRP A 144 -28.94 -11.28 12.26
CA TRP A 144 -30.17 -11.23 13.02
C TRP A 144 -31.07 -12.39 12.70
N ALA A 145 -31.30 -13.23 13.70
CA ALA A 145 -32.39 -14.27 13.69
C ALA A 145 -33.71 -13.58 14.05
N VAL A 146 -34.44 -13.07 13.05
CA VAL A 146 -35.67 -12.31 13.23
C VAL A 146 -36.78 -13.21 13.79
N THR A 147 -36.81 -14.48 13.38
CA THR A 147 -37.69 -15.54 13.89
C THR A 147 -36.94 -16.86 13.88
N ASP A 148 -37.55 -17.93 14.44
CA ASP A 148 -36.96 -19.27 14.40
C ASP A 148 -36.66 -19.80 12.99
N ASN A 149 -37.31 -19.24 11.98
CA ASN A 149 -37.18 -19.68 10.57
C ASN A 149 -36.64 -18.59 9.63
N MET A 150 -36.28 -17.41 10.15
CA MET A 150 -35.82 -16.28 9.33
C MET A 150 -34.59 -15.63 9.94
N ARG A 151 -33.54 -15.55 9.14
CA ARG A 151 -32.30 -14.84 9.46
C ARG A 151 -32.03 -13.79 8.41
N ILE A 152 -31.50 -12.64 8.84
CA ILE A 152 -31.01 -11.56 8.01
C ILE A 152 -29.54 -11.38 8.35
N ASP A 153 -28.69 -11.37 7.33
CA ASP A 153 -27.27 -11.01 7.41
C ASP A 153 -27.04 -9.78 6.54
N GLY A 154 -26.31 -8.83 7.05
CA GLY A 154 -26.01 -7.59 6.33
C GLY A 154 -24.63 -7.06 6.71
N ASN A 155 -23.98 -6.41 5.74
CA ASN A 155 -22.74 -5.67 5.93
C ASN A 155 -22.82 -4.33 5.22
N LEU A 156 -22.17 -3.33 5.80
CA LEU A 156 -21.99 -2.00 5.23
C LEU A 156 -20.53 -1.59 5.46
N GLY A 157 -19.87 -1.14 4.41
CA GLY A 157 -18.56 -0.54 4.46
C GLY A 157 -18.59 0.84 3.84
N TRP A 158 -17.88 1.78 4.44
CA TRP A 158 -17.52 3.06 3.86
C TRP A 158 -16.03 3.25 4.01
N LEU A 159 -15.36 3.59 2.91
CA LEU A 159 -13.93 3.81 2.84
C LEU A 159 -13.67 5.16 2.19
N ASP A 160 -12.73 5.90 2.76
CA ASP A 160 -12.13 7.11 2.23
C ASP A 160 -10.62 6.90 2.24
N HIS A 161 -10.00 6.94 1.05
CA HIS A 161 -8.57 6.68 0.89
C HIS A 161 -7.97 7.74 -0.03
N GLU A 162 -7.17 8.63 0.54
CA GLU A 162 -6.56 9.76 -0.14
C GLU A 162 -5.04 9.73 -0.04
N TYR A 163 -4.39 10.35 -1.01
CA TYR A 163 -2.96 10.64 -0.93
C TYR A 163 -2.74 11.91 -0.10
N ASP A 164 -1.97 11.80 0.97
CA ASP A 164 -1.56 12.95 1.80
C ASP A 164 -0.39 13.70 1.16
N ASP A 165 0.59 12.96 0.63
CA ASP A 165 1.66 13.47 -0.23
C ASP A 165 1.89 12.49 -1.38
N TYR A 166 1.73 12.95 -2.61
CA TYR A 166 1.97 12.11 -3.78
C TYR A 166 2.58 12.92 -4.92
N ARG A 167 3.86 12.63 -5.21
CA ARG A 167 4.65 13.30 -6.25
C ARG A 167 5.38 12.28 -7.12
N PRO A 168 4.70 11.71 -8.09
CA PRO A 168 5.19 10.55 -8.84
C PRO A 168 6.39 10.84 -9.75
N GLY A 169 6.82 12.08 -9.92
CA GLY A 169 7.96 12.39 -10.78
C GLY A 169 7.75 12.02 -12.26
N ILE A 170 6.75 12.59 -12.91
CA ILE A 170 6.39 12.26 -14.29
C ILE A 170 7.30 12.98 -15.27
N ASN A 171 7.78 12.28 -16.32
CA ASN A 171 8.44 12.92 -17.45
C ASN A 171 7.41 13.60 -18.37
N PRO A 172 7.65 14.86 -18.80
CA PRO A 172 6.76 15.56 -19.71
C PRO A 172 6.46 14.81 -21.01
N GLY A 173 7.43 14.01 -21.50
CA GLY A 173 7.26 13.17 -22.69
C GLY A 173 6.15 12.14 -22.55
N ASP A 174 5.95 11.60 -21.36
CA ASP A 174 4.89 10.60 -21.07
C ASP A 174 3.49 11.23 -21.14
N LEU A 175 3.40 12.55 -20.98
CA LEU A 175 2.17 13.34 -21.16
C LEU A 175 2.01 13.90 -22.57
N GLY A 176 2.86 13.54 -23.53
CA GLY A 176 2.84 14.07 -24.90
C GLY A 176 3.31 15.54 -25.03
N ILE A 177 3.99 16.07 -24.02
CA ILE A 177 4.49 17.45 -24.03
C ILE A 177 5.85 17.47 -24.69
N SER A 178 5.89 17.80 -25.99
CA SER A 178 7.11 17.88 -26.78
C SER A 178 7.95 19.10 -26.38
N GLY A 179 9.26 18.88 -26.17
CA GLY A 179 10.23 19.95 -25.96
C GLY A 179 10.37 20.42 -24.52
N ALA A 180 9.65 19.85 -23.57
CA ALA A 180 9.88 20.07 -22.16
C ALA A 180 11.05 19.19 -21.69
N GLY A 181 12.15 19.78 -21.29
CA GLY A 181 13.26 19.06 -20.65
C GLY A 181 13.04 18.96 -19.14
N GLY A 182 13.27 17.77 -18.58
CA GLY A 182 13.21 17.52 -17.16
C GLY A 182 11.90 16.91 -16.68
N GLN A 183 11.93 16.28 -15.51
CA GLN A 183 10.73 15.75 -14.85
C GLN A 183 9.84 16.89 -14.39
N ILE A 184 8.54 16.73 -14.59
CA ILE A 184 7.53 17.45 -13.83
C ILE A 184 7.17 16.60 -12.63
N ASN A 185 6.99 17.24 -11.51
CA ASN A 185 6.57 16.57 -10.27
C ASN A 185 5.24 17.18 -9.81
N PRO A 186 4.13 16.80 -10.46
CA PRO A 186 2.84 17.32 -10.08
C PRO A 186 2.53 16.90 -8.65
N ASP A 187 1.98 17.82 -7.89
CA ASP A 187 1.43 17.52 -6.57
C ASP A 187 0.03 16.93 -6.78
N LEU A 188 -0.12 15.66 -6.48
CA LEU A 188 -1.38 14.91 -6.59
C LEU A 188 -1.97 14.61 -5.20
N SER A 189 -1.50 15.29 -4.16
CA SER A 189 -2.04 15.18 -2.82
C SER A 189 -3.52 15.56 -2.78
N GLY A 190 -4.31 14.89 -1.95
CA GLY A 190 -5.76 15.07 -1.85
C GLY A 190 -6.57 14.38 -2.96
N LEU A 191 -5.93 13.59 -3.83
CA LEU A 191 -6.65 12.74 -4.76
C LEU A 191 -6.94 11.38 -4.14
N GLU A 192 -8.10 10.82 -4.50
CA GLU A 192 -8.44 9.44 -4.12
C GLU A 192 -7.42 8.44 -4.67
N VAL A 193 -7.05 7.46 -3.86
CA VAL A 193 -6.19 6.36 -4.28
C VAL A 193 -6.99 5.45 -5.22
N PRO A 194 -6.57 5.29 -6.49
CA PRO A 194 -7.31 4.47 -7.44
C PRO A 194 -7.35 3.00 -7.00
N PHE A 195 -8.47 2.34 -7.29
CA PHE A 195 -8.73 0.94 -6.95
C PHE A 195 -8.80 0.62 -5.46
N SER A 196 -9.01 1.62 -4.61
CA SER A 196 -9.45 1.38 -3.25
C SER A 196 -10.84 0.75 -3.28
N PRO A 197 -11.08 -0.35 -2.57
CA PRO A 197 -12.36 -1.06 -2.60
C PRO A 197 -13.51 -0.25 -2.01
#